data_2c1422e55a113660d885dffcaec5f55b
#
_entry.id   2c1422e55a113660d885dffcaec5f55b
#
_cell.length_a   1.000
_cell.length_b   1.000
_cell.length_c   1.000
_cell.angle_alpha   90.00
_cell.angle_beta   90.00
_cell.angle_gamma   90.00
#
_symmetry.space_group_name_H-M   'P 1'
#
loop_
_entity.id
_entity.type
_entity.pdbx_description
1 polymer ?
#
loop_
_entity_poly.entity_id
_entity_poly.type
_entity_poly.pdbx_seq_one_letter_code
_entity_poly.pdbx_strand_id
1 'polypeptide(L)'
;MPQTVHKVAMKIPKRIQPLVDDGLVDEVIGRLTSGKEADLYIVRCGTETRCAKVYKDSTKRSFKQAVQYQEGRKVRNTRRARAMEKGSKFGRKQQEETWQNAEVDALYRLARAGVRVPQPYGCVDGVLLMELITDEEGQVAPRLSDVSMSAEQALEDFRGR
;
A
#
# COMPACT_ATOMS: atom_id res chain seq x y z
N MET A 1 5.16 32.35 11.73
CA MET A 1 5.32 31.48 12.91
C MET A 1 5.24 30.06 12.43
N PRO A 2 6.28 29.26 12.53
CA PRO A 2 6.16 27.85 12.21
C PRO A 2 5.25 27.22 13.28
N GLN A 3 4.16 26.61 12.84
CA GLN A 3 3.34 25.79 13.73
C GLN A 3 4.19 24.62 14.19
N THR A 4 4.60 24.66 15.43
CA THR A 4 5.24 23.54 16.11
C THR A 4 4.18 22.45 16.17
N VAL A 5 4.25 21.50 15.24
CA VAL A 5 3.45 20.28 15.31
C VAL A 5 3.91 19.60 16.59
N HIS A 6 3.08 19.67 17.64
CA HIS A 6 3.28 18.85 18.82
C HIS A 6 3.34 17.41 18.37
N LYS A 7 4.54 16.87 18.36
CA LYS A 7 4.85 15.47 18.05
C LYS A 7 4.24 14.60 19.16
N VAL A 8 2.96 14.32 19.04
CA VAL A 8 2.35 13.25 19.83
C VAL A 8 2.95 11.98 19.28
N ALA A 9 3.86 11.36 20.04
CA ALA A 9 4.43 10.08 19.70
C ALA A 9 3.29 9.07 19.49
N MET A 10 2.97 8.79 18.24
CA MET A 10 1.92 7.85 17.91
C MET A 10 2.39 6.44 18.29
N LYS A 11 1.53 5.68 18.99
CA LYS A 11 1.82 4.29 19.30
C LYS A 11 2.10 3.55 18.00
N ILE A 12 3.28 2.92 17.90
CA ILE A 12 3.68 2.16 16.72
C ILE A 12 2.67 1.05 16.46
N PRO A 13 2.08 0.97 15.26
CA PRO A 13 1.20 -0.14 14.89
C PRO A 13 1.93 -1.48 15.01
N LYS A 14 1.28 -2.48 15.58
CA LYS A 14 1.87 -3.81 15.80
C LYS A 14 2.48 -4.45 14.55
N ARG A 15 1.92 -4.15 13.37
CA ARG A 15 2.40 -4.66 12.09
C ARG A 15 3.66 -3.95 11.59
N ILE A 16 3.91 -2.72 12.04
CA ILE A 16 5.12 -1.95 11.68
C ILE A 16 6.24 -2.21 12.69
N GLN A 17 5.92 -2.65 13.91
CA GLN A 17 6.91 -2.89 14.97
C GLN A 17 8.10 -3.74 14.51
N PRO A 18 7.91 -4.87 13.78
CA PRO A 18 9.05 -5.66 13.28
C PRO A 18 10.00 -4.88 12.38
N LEU A 19 9.47 -3.95 11.56
CA LEU A 19 10.30 -3.13 10.68
C LEU A 19 11.12 -2.10 11.48
N VAL A 20 10.59 -1.64 12.60
CA VAL A 20 11.32 -0.75 13.53
C VAL A 20 12.41 -1.54 14.25
N ASP A 21 12.09 -2.73 14.73
CA ASP A 21 13.04 -3.61 15.43
C ASP A 21 14.20 -4.05 14.53
N ASP A 22 13.94 -4.26 13.23
CA ASP A 22 14.94 -4.59 12.21
C ASP A 22 15.69 -3.36 11.66
N GLY A 23 15.36 -2.16 12.11
CA GLY A 23 16.01 -0.92 11.68
C GLY A 23 15.65 -0.45 10.26
N LEU A 24 14.61 -1.01 9.64
CA LEU A 24 14.10 -0.58 8.33
C LEU A 24 13.28 0.71 8.41
N VAL A 25 12.65 0.94 9.55
CA VAL A 25 11.88 2.12 9.88
C VAL A 25 12.39 2.69 11.21
N ASP A 26 12.73 3.97 11.25
CA ASP A 26 13.18 4.62 12.47
C ASP A 26 12.02 5.14 13.32
N GLU A 27 10.97 5.64 12.68
CA GLU A 27 9.85 6.28 13.36
C GLU A 27 8.58 6.24 12.52
N VAL A 28 7.45 6.07 13.18
CA VAL A 28 6.12 6.28 12.59
C VAL A 28 5.68 7.71 12.91
N ILE A 29 5.62 8.55 11.86
CA ILE A 29 5.27 9.98 11.99
C ILE A 29 3.77 10.16 12.19
N GLY A 30 2.96 9.44 11.40
CA GLY A 30 1.52 9.56 11.49
C GLY A 30 0.78 8.60 10.56
N ARG A 31 -0.54 8.49 10.75
CA ARG A 31 -1.42 7.76 9.84
C ARG A 31 -1.91 8.69 8.74
N LEU A 32 -1.67 8.32 7.50
CA LEU A 32 -2.09 9.09 6.34
C LEU A 32 -3.57 8.84 6.00
N THR A 33 -3.96 7.58 5.91
CA THR A 33 -5.34 7.20 5.62
C THR A 33 -5.62 5.77 6.07
N SER A 34 -6.90 5.44 6.20
CA SER A 34 -7.39 4.09 6.48
C SER A 34 -8.41 3.72 5.42
N GLY A 35 -8.10 2.71 4.63
CA GLY A 35 -8.97 2.16 3.59
C GLY A 35 -9.54 0.79 3.97
N LYS A 36 -10.30 0.19 3.08
CA LYS A 36 -10.85 -1.17 3.24
C LYS A 36 -9.78 -2.25 3.21
N GLU A 37 -8.76 -2.05 2.38
CA GLU A 37 -7.73 -3.03 2.08
C GLU A 37 -6.47 -2.85 2.90
N ALA A 38 -6.13 -1.61 3.23
CA ALA A 38 -4.91 -1.26 3.93
C ALA A 38 -5.02 0.05 4.68
N ASP A 39 -4.15 0.21 5.65
CA ASP A 39 -3.86 1.48 6.32
C ASP A 39 -2.53 2.02 5.79
N LEU A 40 -2.47 3.32 5.53
CA LEU A 40 -1.26 4.01 5.11
C LEU A 40 -0.70 4.85 6.24
N TYR A 41 0.61 4.73 6.45
CA TYR A 41 1.36 5.49 7.45
C TYR A 41 2.50 6.25 6.80
N ILE A 42 2.81 7.41 7.35
CA ILE A 42 4.03 8.14 7.04
C ILE A 42 5.10 7.67 8.03
N VAL A 43 6.21 7.20 7.52
CA VAL A 43 7.33 6.68 8.30
C VAL A 43 8.62 7.38 7.92
N ARG A 44 9.55 7.46 8.85
CA ARG A 44 10.90 7.93 8.59
C ARG A 44 11.85 6.74 8.45
N CYS A 45 12.66 6.79 7.41
CA CYS A 45 13.70 5.81 7.11
C CYS A 45 15.01 6.57 6.83
N GLY A 46 15.87 6.70 7.85
CA GLY A 46 17.05 7.55 7.76
C GLY A 46 16.67 9.03 7.65
N THR A 47 17.12 9.67 6.58
CA THR A 47 16.82 11.08 6.27
C THR A 47 15.55 11.28 5.45
N GLU A 48 14.95 10.20 4.95
CA GLU A 48 13.80 10.24 4.05
C GLU A 48 12.49 9.89 4.77
N THR A 49 11.40 10.49 4.31
CA THR A 49 10.05 10.06 4.65
C THR A 49 9.51 9.13 3.57
N ARG A 50 8.88 8.04 4.00
CA ARG A 50 8.29 7.02 3.13
C ARG A 50 6.87 6.70 3.53
N CYS A 51 6.16 6.01 2.66
CA CYS A 51 4.85 5.48 2.95
C CYS A 51 4.95 4.00 3.32
N ALA A 52 4.36 3.62 4.45
CA ALA A 52 4.17 2.23 4.84
C ALA A 52 2.71 1.83 4.62
N LYS A 53 2.46 0.95 3.68
CA LYS A 53 1.14 0.38 3.39
C LYS A 53 0.99 -0.93 4.14
N VAL A 54 0.15 -0.93 5.17
CA VAL A 54 -0.14 -2.07 6.02
C VAL A 54 -1.42 -2.74 5.54
N TYR A 55 -1.29 -3.90 4.93
CA TYR A 55 -2.45 -4.66 4.45
C TYR A 55 -3.27 -5.21 5.60
N LYS A 56 -4.58 -5.11 5.49
CA LYS A 56 -5.53 -5.67 6.46
C LYS A 56 -5.74 -7.15 6.22
N ASP A 57 -6.00 -7.90 7.29
CA ASP A 57 -6.32 -9.30 7.19
C ASP A 57 -7.63 -9.53 6.41
N SER A 58 -7.68 -10.62 5.64
CA SER A 58 -8.83 -11.01 4.79
C SER A 58 -10.15 -11.15 5.55
N THR A 59 -10.10 -11.39 6.86
CA THR A 59 -11.29 -11.48 7.73
C THR A 59 -12.07 -10.16 7.82
N LYS A 60 -11.41 -9.03 7.52
CA LYS A 60 -11.99 -7.67 7.55
C LYS A 60 -12.38 -7.16 6.17
N ARG A 61 -12.17 -7.95 5.11
CA ARG A 61 -12.47 -7.58 3.73
C ARG A 61 -13.83 -8.09 3.30
N SER A 62 -14.51 -7.32 2.43
CA SER A 62 -15.73 -7.77 1.79
C SER A 62 -15.43 -8.92 0.81
N PHE A 63 -16.14 -10.04 0.96
CA PHE A 63 -16.00 -11.25 0.15
C PHE A 63 -16.08 -11.02 -1.37
N LYS A 64 -16.83 -10.01 -1.79
CA LYS A 64 -17.01 -9.67 -3.22
C LYS A 64 -15.72 -9.25 -3.94
N GLN A 65 -14.78 -8.62 -3.25
CA GLN A 65 -13.53 -8.14 -3.88
C GLN A 65 -12.49 -9.25 -4.07
N ALA A 66 -12.48 -10.25 -3.19
CA ALA A 66 -11.57 -11.39 -3.31
C ALA A 66 -11.87 -12.28 -4.53
N VAL A 67 -13.15 -12.40 -4.91
CA VAL A 67 -13.59 -13.22 -6.06
C VAL A 67 -13.23 -12.55 -7.39
N GLN A 68 -13.40 -11.25 -7.50
CA GLN A 68 -13.17 -10.51 -8.74
C GLN A 68 -11.70 -10.48 -9.17
N TYR A 69 -10.78 -10.63 -8.23
CA TYR A 69 -9.34 -10.60 -8.51
C TYR A 69 -8.78 -11.96 -8.99
N GLN A 70 -9.54 -13.04 -8.86
CA GLN A 70 -9.09 -14.39 -9.24
C GLN A 70 -9.29 -14.74 -10.72
N GLU A 71 -10.03 -13.95 -11.48
CA GLU A 71 -10.37 -14.23 -12.89
C GLU A 71 -9.19 -14.19 -13.87
N GLY A 72 -8.00 -14.50 -13.48
CA GLY A 72 -6.85 -14.56 -14.39
C GLY A 72 -5.67 -15.38 -13.91
N ARG A 73 -5.73 -15.97 -12.72
CA ARG A 73 -4.59 -16.68 -12.15
C ARG A 73 -4.82 -18.17 -11.99
N LYS A 74 -4.09 -18.95 -12.75
CA LYS A 74 -4.00 -20.40 -12.58
C LYS A 74 -3.10 -20.71 -11.37
N VAL A 75 -3.69 -21.23 -10.30
CA VAL A 75 -2.95 -21.78 -9.17
C VAL A 75 -2.47 -23.18 -9.54
N ARG A 76 -1.15 -23.38 -9.62
CA ARG A 76 -0.53 -24.67 -10.04
C ARG A 76 -0.76 -25.83 -9.06
N ASN A 77 -1.16 -25.55 -7.82
CA ASN A 77 -1.36 -26.58 -6.80
C ASN A 77 -2.86 -26.79 -6.56
N THR A 78 -3.38 -27.94 -6.96
CA THR A 78 -4.80 -28.31 -6.87
C THR A 78 -5.36 -28.29 -5.45
N ARG A 79 -4.54 -28.59 -4.43
CA ARG A 79 -4.95 -28.58 -3.02
C ARG A 79 -5.12 -27.16 -2.52
N ARG A 80 -4.22 -26.25 -2.91
CA ARG A 80 -4.32 -24.80 -2.61
C ARG A 80 -5.51 -24.17 -3.31
N ALA A 81 -5.76 -24.52 -4.58
CA ALA A 81 -6.90 -24.03 -5.35
C ALA A 81 -8.23 -24.41 -4.71
N ARG A 82 -8.41 -25.66 -4.28
CA ARG A 82 -9.62 -26.13 -3.57
C ARG A 82 -9.84 -25.42 -2.23
N ALA A 83 -8.78 -25.18 -1.47
CA ALA A 83 -8.87 -24.45 -0.21
C ALA A 83 -9.27 -23.00 -0.41
N MET A 84 -8.75 -22.34 -1.45
CA MET A 84 -9.12 -20.98 -1.84
C MET A 84 -10.59 -20.88 -2.25
N GLU A 85 -11.08 -21.82 -3.07
CA GLU A 85 -12.49 -21.88 -3.51
C GLU A 85 -13.48 -22.09 -2.36
N LYS A 86 -13.11 -22.92 -1.38
CA LYS A 86 -13.98 -23.21 -0.21
C LYS A 86 -14.08 -22.08 0.80
N GLY A 87 -13.33 -20.97 0.63
CA GLY A 87 -13.34 -19.83 1.55
C GLY A 87 -12.93 -20.19 2.98
N SER A 88 -12.19 -21.29 3.17
CA SER A 88 -11.63 -21.68 4.46
C SER A 88 -10.66 -20.61 4.99
N LYS A 89 -10.38 -20.63 6.30
CA LYS A 89 -9.38 -19.70 6.91
C LYS A 89 -8.03 -19.79 6.20
N PHE A 90 -7.60 -21.00 5.86
CA PHE A 90 -6.38 -21.24 5.09
C PHE A 90 -6.50 -20.71 3.65
N GLY A 91 -7.61 -20.97 2.97
CA GLY A 91 -7.86 -20.47 1.61
C GLY A 91 -7.88 -18.95 1.55
N ARG A 92 -8.54 -18.29 2.50
CA ARG A 92 -8.56 -16.82 2.60
C ARG A 92 -7.16 -16.24 2.79
N LYS A 93 -6.34 -16.83 3.67
CA LYS A 93 -4.95 -16.41 3.88
C LYS A 93 -4.12 -16.56 2.60
N GLN A 94 -4.26 -17.67 1.88
CA GLN A 94 -3.56 -17.89 0.61
C GLN A 94 -4.01 -16.91 -0.49
N GLN A 95 -5.31 -16.58 -0.55
CA GLN A 95 -5.84 -15.56 -1.48
C GLN A 95 -5.25 -14.18 -1.17
N GLU A 96 -5.17 -13.82 0.11
CA GLU A 96 -4.61 -12.57 0.57
C GLU A 96 -3.13 -12.43 0.20
N GLU A 97 -2.31 -13.45 0.51
CA GLU A 97 -0.89 -13.49 0.15
C GLU A 97 -0.69 -13.38 -1.37
N THR A 98 -1.51 -14.08 -2.15
CA THR A 98 -1.46 -14.03 -3.62
C THR A 98 -1.79 -12.64 -4.14
N TRP A 99 -2.79 -11.98 -3.55
CA TRP A 99 -3.19 -10.64 -3.96
C TRP A 99 -2.13 -9.58 -3.59
N GLN A 100 -1.60 -9.63 -2.37
CA GLN A 100 -0.55 -8.73 -1.92
C GLN A 100 0.70 -8.85 -2.80
N ASN A 101 1.13 -10.07 -3.07
CA ASN A 101 2.28 -10.34 -3.94
C ASN A 101 2.04 -9.80 -5.35
N ALA A 102 0.82 -9.90 -5.87
CA ALA A 102 0.49 -9.38 -7.19
C ALA A 102 0.58 -7.87 -7.30
N GLU A 103 0.09 -7.16 -6.28
CA GLU A 103 0.19 -5.68 -6.25
C GLU A 103 1.65 -5.26 -6.16
N VAL A 104 2.42 -5.88 -5.28
CA VAL A 104 3.85 -5.59 -5.11
C VAL A 104 4.62 -5.88 -6.40
N ASP A 105 4.39 -7.05 -7.03
CA ASP A 105 5.03 -7.43 -8.29
C ASP A 105 4.67 -6.46 -9.41
N ALA A 106 3.41 -6.06 -9.51
CA ALA A 106 2.96 -5.08 -10.50
C ALA A 106 3.66 -3.73 -10.32
N LEU A 107 3.78 -3.27 -9.06
CA LEU A 107 4.43 -2.02 -8.74
C LEU A 107 5.92 -2.04 -9.16
N TYR A 108 6.64 -3.11 -8.84
CA TYR A 108 8.04 -3.28 -9.26
C TYR A 108 8.19 -3.34 -10.79
N ARG A 109 7.30 -4.04 -11.47
CA ARG A 109 7.31 -4.15 -12.94
C ARG A 109 7.06 -2.80 -13.61
N LEU A 110 6.08 -2.05 -13.12
CA LEU A 110 5.76 -0.71 -13.64
C LEU A 110 6.91 0.27 -13.40
N ALA A 111 7.50 0.28 -12.21
CA ALA A 111 8.65 1.11 -11.89
C ALA A 111 9.84 0.80 -12.80
N ARG A 112 10.15 -0.48 -13.03
CA ARG A 112 11.22 -0.91 -13.96
C ARG A 112 10.94 -0.56 -15.42
N ALA A 113 9.67 -0.51 -15.81
CA ALA A 113 9.27 -0.11 -17.16
C ALA A 113 9.27 1.41 -17.36
N GLY A 114 9.66 2.19 -16.35
CA GLY A 114 9.71 3.65 -16.42
C GLY A 114 8.35 4.33 -16.25
N VAL A 115 7.32 3.58 -15.84
CA VAL A 115 6.01 4.16 -15.53
C VAL A 115 6.10 4.90 -14.20
N ARG A 116 5.56 6.12 -14.12
CA ARG A 116 5.54 6.90 -12.88
C ARG A 116 4.56 6.27 -11.89
N VAL A 117 5.09 5.53 -10.98
CA VAL A 117 4.40 4.92 -9.83
C VAL A 117 5.21 5.20 -8.56
N PRO A 118 4.62 5.07 -7.36
CA PRO A 118 5.41 5.13 -6.14
C PRO A 118 6.53 4.10 -6.16
N GLN A 119 7.77 4.52 -5.96
CA GLN A 119 8.93 3.62 -5.96
C GLN A 119 8.80 2.62 -4.80
N PRO A 120 8.75 1.30 -5.06
CA PRO A 120 8.74 0.31 -3.99
C PRO A 120 10.14 0.09 -3.41
N TYR A 121 10.22 -0.04 -2.11
CA TYR A 121 11.48 -0.28 -1.38
C TYR A 121 11.54 -1.65 -0.72
N GLY A 122 10.43 -2.34 -0.60
CA GLY A 122 10.35 -3.69 -0.06
C GLY A 122 9.00 -3.99 0.57
N CYS A 123 8.69 -5.28 0.70
CA CYS A 123 7.49 -5.76 1.37
C CYS A 123 7.88 -6.83 2.39
N VAL A 124 7.60 -6.57 3.66
CA VAL A 124 7.92 -7.46 4.78
C VAL A 124 6.67 -7.64 5.63
N ASP A 125 6.29 -8.88 5.88
CA ASP A 125 5.17 -9.27 6.77
C ASP A 125 3.84 -8.52 6.49
N GLY A 126 3.52 -8.31 5.20
CA GLY A 126 2.32 -7.60 4.78
C GLY A 126 2.38 -6.10 4.97
N VAL A 127 3.59 -5.53 5.04
CA VAL A 127 3.85 -4.10 5.03
C VAL A 127 4.71 -3.76 3.82
N LEU A 128 4.16 -2.99 2.89
CA LEU A 128 4.88 -2.47 1.73
C LEU A 128 5.45 -1.09 2.07
N LEU A 129 6.77 -0.96 2.02
CA LEU A 129 7.45 0.33 2.04
C LEU A 129 7.57 0.87 0.62
N MET A 130 7.12 2.09 0.39
CA MET A 130 7.15 2.73 -0.91
C MET A 130 7.37 4.24 -0.77
N GLU A 131 7.62 4.89 -1.87
CA GLU A 131 7.75 6.34 -1.95
C GLU A 131 6.50 7.04 -1.39
N LEU A 132 6.71 8.07 -0.59
CA LEU A 132 5.67 9.01 -0.21
C LEU A 132 5.60 10.09 -1.30
N ILE A 133 4.48 10.14 -2.02
CA ILE A 133 4.27 11.16 -3.05
C ILE A 133 3.97 12.49 -2.40
N THR A 134 4.78 13.48 -2.70
CA THR A 134 4.65 14.85 -2.19
C THR A 134 4.65 15.87 -3.34
N ASP A 135 4.15 17.05 -3.06
CA ASP A 135 4.32 18.22 -3.93
C ASP A 135 5.74 18.81 -3.79
N GLU A 136 5.99 19.89 -4.50
CA GLU A 136 7.29 20.61 -4.49
C GLU A 136 7.62 21.20 -3.12
N GLU A 137 6.61 21.48 -2.29
CA GLU A 137 6.79 22.00 -0.92
C GLU A 137 6.95 20.87 0.12
N GLY A 138 6.94 19.61 -0.31
CA GLY A 138 7.06 18.45 0.57
C GLY A 138 5.77 18.06 1.30
N GLN A 139 4.63 18.64 0.89
CA GLN A 139 3.32 18.24 1.42
C GLN A 139 2.85 16.97 0.73
N VAL A 140 2.16 16.10 1.48
CA VAL A 140 1.60 14.88 0.91
C VAL A 140 0.63 15.20 -0.21
N ALA A 141 0.83 14.59 -1.38
CA ALA A 141 -0.03 14.78 -2.53
C ALA A 141 -1.49 14.40 -2.21
N PRO A 142 -2.47 15.23 -2.57
CA PRO A 142 -3.88 14.92 -2.39
C PRO A 142 -4.30 13.75 -3.27
N ARG A 143 -5.43 13.13 -2.95
CA ARG A 143 -6.06 12.15 -3.85
C ARG A 143 -6.60 12.87 -5.09
N LEU A 144 -6.62 12.19 -6.21
CA LEU A 144 -7.20 12.71 -7.44
C LEU A 144 -8.67 13.14 -7.27
N SER A 145 -9.43 12.40 -6.45
CA SER A 145 -10.83 12.74 -6.10
C SER A 145 -10.98 14.05 -5.31
N ASP A 146 -9.92 14.50 -4.65
CA ASP A 146 -9.93 15.68 -3.79
C ASP A 146 -9.39 16.92 -4.52
N VAL A 147 -9.00 16.76 -5.79
CA VAL A 147 -8.46 17.83 -6.64
C VAL A 147 -9.52 18.31 -7.60
N SER A 148 -9.76 19.63 -7.64
CA SER A 148 -10.56 20.25 -8.68
C SER A 148 -9.70 20.52 -9.91
N MET A 149 -10.11 20.04 -11.06
CA MET A 149 -9.43 20.29 -12.33
C MET A 149 -10.46 20.51 -13.46
N SER A 150 -10.07 21.24 -14.49
CA SER A 150 -10.90 21.40 -15.69
C SER A 150 -10.94 20.10 -16.50
N ALA A 151 -11.93 19.97 -17.39
CA ALA A 151 -12.01 18.82 -18.31
C ALA A 151 -10.79 18.76 -19.24
N GLU A 152 -10.24 19.90 -19.65
CA GLU A 152 -9.02 19.98 -20.46
C GLU A 152 -7.82 19.46 -19.70
N GLN A 153 -7.63 19.90 -18.45
CA GLN A 153 -6.54 19.43 -17.59
C GLN A 153 -6.64 17.92 -17.34
N ALA A 154 -7.83 17.43 -17.03
CA ALA A 154 -8.05 15.99 -16.81
C ALA A 154 -7.73 15.18 -18.07
N LEU A 155 -8.02 15.69 -19.25
CA LEU A 155 -7.73 15.03 -20.52
C LEU A 155 -6.23 15.02 -20.85
N GLU A 156 -5.53 16.12 -20.57
CA GLU A 156 -4.07 16.20 -20.71
C GLU A 156 -3.35 15.21 -19.78
N ASP A 157 -3.74 15.18 -18.51
CA ASP A 157 -3.16 14.28 -17.51
C ASP A 157 -3.44 12.81 -17.86
N PHE A 158 -4.64 12.51 -18.40
CA PHE A 158 -4.99 11.15 -18.84
C PHE A 158 -4.18 10.69 -20.05
N ARG A 159 -3.87 11.57 -21.01
CA ARG A 159 -3.09 11.23 -22.21
C ARG A 159 -1.60 10.99 -21.90
N GLY A 160 -1.15 11.43 -20.74
CA GLY A 160 0.24 11.31 -20.31
C GLY A 160 1.15 12.27 -21.12
N ARG A 161 1.96 12.99 -20.44
CA ARG A 161 3.06 13.73 -21.08
C ARG A 161 4.27 12.83 -21.26
#